data_28e84a88e4a351f7fc91225c74bbe154
#
_entry.id   28e84a88e4a351f7fc91225c74bbe154
#
_cell.length_a   1.000
_cell.length_b   1.000
_cell.length_c   1.000
_cell.angle_alpha   90.00
_cell.angle_beta   90.00
_cell.angle_gamma   90.00
#
_symmetry.space_group_name_H-M   'P 1'
#
loop_
_entity.id
_entity.type
_entity.pdbx_description
1 polymer ?
#
loop_
_entity_poly.entity_id
_entity_poly.type
_entity_poly.pdbx_seq_one_letter_code
_entity_poly.pdbx_strand_id
1 'polypeptide(L)'
;ENELTDAIAEALLRTVIAKGRVAVQNPKDYDSMSELMWAGSLSHNGLTGLGGMKDFAVHQLGHELSAMFDTAHGASLATVWGSWAKAVYQTKPSRFARFARNVWGIAETDDTKAALSGIEKTVAFFRSIGMPASLEENKDIGVQDDVTLHDLAYRCTYHRTRTIGTFQVLGEEEIYQIYKAANHTEKF
;
A
#
# COMPACT_ATOMS: atom_id res chain seq x y z
N GLU A 1 10.69 -16.91 2.58
CA GLU A 1 10.86 -15.84 3.61
C GLU A 1 12.33 -15.76 3.97
N ASN A 2 12.82 -14.56 4.20
CA ASN A 2 14.18 -14.29 4.63
C ASN A 2 14.09 -13.36 5.84
N GLU A 3 14.45 -13.88 7.02
CA GLU A 3 14.27 -13.14 8.27
C GLU A 3 15.08 -11.85 8.33
N LEU A 4 16.31 -11.85 7.81
CA LEU A 4 17.16 -10.66 7.79
C LEU A 4 16.58 -9.59 6.87
N THR A 5 16.14 -9.97 5.67
CA THR A 5 15.51 -9.04 4.72
C THR A 5 14.22 -8.46 5.30
N ASP A 6 13.41 -9.29 5.95
CA ASP A 6 12.19 -8.84 6.62
C ASP A 6 12.51 -7.86 7.75
N ALA A 7 13.49 -8.16 8.61
CA ALA A 7 13.89 -7.28 9.71
C ALA A 7 14.40 -5.91 9.21
N ILE A 8 15.14 -5.88 8.09
CA ILE A 8 15.59 -4.65 7.44
C ILE A 8 14.38 -3.84 6.93
N ALA A 9 13.45 -4.49 6.24
CA ALA A 9 12.23 -3.84 5.73
C ALA A 9 11.36 -3.31 6.88
N GLU A 10 11.21 -4.07 7.95
CA GLU A 10 10.47 -3.67 9.15
C GLU A 10 11.11 -2.45 9.84
N ALA A 11 12.44 -2.42 9.95
CA ALA A 11 13.16 -1.26 10.52
C ALA A 11 12.98 -0.01 9.64
N LEU A 12 13.09 -0.16 8.32
CA LEU A 12 12.87 0.92 7.37
C LEU A 12 11.44 1.48 7.49
N LEU A 13 10.44 0.62 7.53
CA LEU A 13 9.04 1.04 7.68
C LEU A 13 8.80 1.80 8.99
N ARG A 14 9.33 1.32 10.12
CA ARG A 14 9.23 2.04 11.41
C ARG A 14 9.86 3.43 11.33
N THR A 15 11.03 3.55 10.71
CA THR A 15 11.72 4.83 10.52
C THR A 15 10.90 5.78 9.66
N VAL A 16 10.39 5.31 8.51
CA VAL A 16 9.56 6.13 7.61
C VAL A 16 8.28 6.59 8.30
N ILE A 17 7.62 5.73 9.08
CA ILE A 17 6.40 6.10 9.84
C ILE A 17 6.71 7.18 10.86
N ALA A 18 7.79 7.04 11.63
CA ALA A 18 8.17 8.00 12.65
C ALA A 18 8.58 9.35 12.04
N LYS A 19 9.47 9.32 11.06
CA LYS A 19 10.03 10.53 10.43
C LYS A 19 9.05 11.22 9.49
N GLY A 20 8.18 10.46 8.81
CA GLY A 20 7.13 11.01 7.95
C GLY A 20 6.14 11.91 8.72
N ARG A 21 5.79 11.54 9.94
CA ARG A 21 4.93 12.39 10.81
C ARG A 21 5.59 13.73 11.16
N VAL A 22 6.90 13.73 11.39
CA VAL A 22 7.65 14.97 11.68
C VAL A 22 7.79 15.80 10.42
N ALA A 23 8.20 15.20 9.31
CA ALA A 23 8.45 15.88 8.04
C ALA A 23 7.19 16.58 7.48
N VAL A 24 6.02 16.02 7.66
CA VAL A 24 4.75 16.65 7.25
C VAL A 24 4.46 17.92 8.03
N GLN A 25 4.81 17.96 9.33
CA GLN A 25 4.62 19.13 10.18
C GLN A 25 5.75 20.15 10.01
N ASN A 26 6.98 19.69 9.78
CA ASN A 26 8.16 20.53 9.58
C ASN A 26 9.02 20.00 8.41
N PRO A 27 8.72 20.38 7.16
CA PRO A 27 9.50 19.93 5.99
C PRO A 27 10.94 20.41 5.97
N LYS A 28 11.35 21.30 6.89
CA LYS A 28 12.73 21.79 7.03
C LYS A 28 13.51 21.05 8.12
N ASP A 29 12.90 20.08 8.80
CA ASP A 29 13.60 19.26 9.79
C ASP A 29 14.62 18.36 9.07
N TYR A 30 15.90 18.72 9.21
CA TYR A 30 16.98 18.06 8.51
C TYR A 30 17.08 16.57 8.86
N ASP A 31 16.95 16.24 10.14
CA ASP A 31 17.08 14.85 10.61
C ASP A 31 16.00 13.95 10.01
N SER A 32 14.76 14.42 10.00
CA SER A 32 13.67 13.65 9.41
C SER A 32 13.78 13.55 7.89
N MET A 33 14.14 14.63 7.21
CA MET A 33 14.29 14.62 5.76
C MET A 33 15.46 13.75 5.29
N SER A 34 16.59 13.78 5.99
CA SER A 34 17.77 12.95 5.68
C SER A 34 17.45 11.46 5.84
N GLU A 35 16.76 11.08 6.93
CA GLU A 35 16.32 9.70 7.16
C GLU A 35 15.32 9.22 6.10
N LEU A 36 14.36 10.06 5.69
CA LEU A 36 13.41 9.73 4.63
C LEU A 36 14.08 9.57 3.27
N MET A 37 15.05 10.42 2.94
CA MET A 37 15.84 10.29 1.70
C MET A 37 16.67 9.00 1.70
N TRP A 38 17.30 8.67 2.82
CA TRP A 38 18.05 7.42 2.96
C TRP A 38 17.14 6.20 2.88
N ALA A 39 16.01 6.21 3.58
CA ALA A 39 15.01 5.15 3.51
C ALA A 39 14.47 4.96 2.07
N GLY A 40 14.25 6.05 1.33
CA GLY A 40 13.88 6.01 -0.07
C GLY A 40 14.92 5.28 -0.93
N SER A 41 16.20 5.58 -0.75
CA SER A 41 17.30 4.89 -1.45
C SER A 41 17.35 3.41 -1.12
N LEU A 42 17.22 3.04 0.15
CA LEU A 42 17.22 1.64 0.60
C LEU A 42 16.02 0.86 0.09
N SER A 43 14.83 1.47 -0.03
CA SER A 43 13.63 0.81 -0.53
C SER A 43 13.75 0.42 -2.02
N HIS A 44 14.59 1.13 -2.79
CA HIS A 44 14.74 0.95 -4.24
C HIS A 44 16.00 0.19 -4.65
N ASN A 45 17.00 0.06 -3.79
CA ASN A 45 18.26 -0.62 -4.12
C ASN A 45 18.20 -2.16 -4.10
N GLY A 46 17.05 -2.73 -3.81
CA GLY A 46 16.82 -4.17 -3.78
C GLY A 46 17.01 -4.84 -2.42
N LEU A 47 17.60 -4.15 -1.44
CA LEU A 47 17.92 -4.73 -0.13
C LEU A 47 16.70 -5.28 0.61
N THR A 48 15.55 -4.61 0.48
CA THR A 48 14.28 -5.00 1.12
C THR A 48 13.53 -6.13 0.41
N GLY A 49 14.08 -6.67 -0.66
CA GLY A 49 13.46 -7.73 -1.47
C GLY A 49 14.35 -8.94 -1.74
N LEU A 50 15.51 -9.03 -1.08
CA LEU A 50 16.44 -10.16 -1.25
C LEU A 50 15.80 -11.47 -0.73
N GLY A 51 16.04 -12.56 -1.45
CA GLY A 51 15.58 -13.90 -1.06
C GLY A 51 14.09 -14.17 -1.26
N GLY A 52 13.37 -13.30 -1.95
CA GLY A 52 11.95 -13.46 -2.25
C GLY A 52 11.51 -12.82 -3.56
N MET A 53 10.31 -13.15 -4.00
CA MET A 53 9.66 -12.44 -5.10
C MET A 53 9.01 -11.16 -4.56
N LYS A 54 9.23 -10.05 -5.26
CA LYS A 54 8.58 -8.77 -4.93
C LYS A 54 7.17 -8.76 -5.47
N ASP A 55 6.21 -8.31 -4.66
CA ASP A 55 4.86 -8.02 -5.12
C ASP A 55 4.76 -6.55 -5.54
N PHE A 56 4.33 -6.32 -6.77
CA PHE A 56 4.10 -5.00 -7.33
C PHE A 56 2.62 -4.77 -7.69
N ALA A 57 1.69 -5.56 -7.14
CA ALA A 57 0.26 -5.42 -7.44
C ALA A 57 -0.24 -3.99 -7.17
N VAL A 58 0.06 -3.42 -6.01
CA VAL A 58 -0.32 -2.04 -5.66
C VAL A 58 0.27 -1.01 -6.62
N HIS A 59 1.51 -1.23 -7.11
CA HIS A 59 2.12 -0.37 -8.12
C HIS A 59 1.38 -0.45 -9.46
N GLN A 60 0.99 -1.66 -9.89
CA GLN A 60 0.23 -1.81 -11.13
C GLN A 60 -1.14 -1.14 -11.03
N LEU A 61 -1.84 -1.31 -9.90
CA LEU A 61 -3.09 -0.60 -9.61
C LEU A 61 -2.91 0.93 -9.62
N GLY A 62 -1.90 1.42 -8.91
CA GLY A 62 -1.60 2.85 -8.81
C GLY A 62 -1.18 3.47 -10.14
N HIS A 63 -0.47 2.73 -11.00
CA HIS A 63 -0.07 3.20 -12.33
C HIS A 63 -1.27 3.54 -13.21
N GLU A 64 -2.33 2.71 -13.18
CA GLU A 64 -3.55 3.01 -13.96
C GLU A 64 -4.26 4.26 -13.44
N LEU A 65 -4.28 4.47 -12.11
CA LEU A 65 -4.82 5.70 -11.53
C LEU A 65 -3.99 6.93 -11.94
N SER A 66 -2.65 6.84 -11.87
CA SER A 66 -1.79 7.94 -12.29
C SER A 66 -1.92 8.21 -13.81
N ALA A 67 -2.05 7.17 -14.62
CA ALA A 67 -2.19 7.30 -16.07
C ALA A 67 -3.53 7.93 -16.47
N MET A 68 -4.61 7.61 -15.77
CA MET A 68 -5.95 8.09 -16.12
C MET A 68 -6.26 9.47 -15.53
N PHE A 69 -5.76 9.78 -14.32
CA PHE A 69 -6.16 10.96 -13.56
C PHE A 69 -5.03 11.94 -13.26
N ASP A 70 -3.81 11.67 -13.75
CA ASP A 70 -2.60 12.48 -13.49
C ASP A 70 -2.30 12.70 -12.00
N THR A 71 -2.72 11.76 -11.14
CA THR A 71 -2.44 11.83 -9.70
C THR A 71 -1.01 11.41 -9.39
N ALA A 72 -0.41 12.02 -8.36
CA ALA A 72 0.95 11.71 -7.93
C ALA A 72 1.11 10.23 -7.57
N HIS A 73 2.23 9.60 -7.99
CA HIS A 73 2.46 8.17 -7.82
C HIS A 73 2.29 7.68 -6.37
N GLY A 74 2.88 8.38 -5.39
CA GLY A 74 2.72 8.02 -3.97
C GLY A 74 1.28 8.09 -3.48
N ALA A 75 0.51 9.08 -3.97
CA ALA A 75 -0.90 9.23 -3.65
C ALA A 75 -1.72 8.09 -4.28
N SER A 76 -1.46 7.73 -5.55
CA SER A 76 -2.16 6.61 -6.20
C SER A 76 -1.95 5.28 -5.48
N LEU A 77 -0.72 5.02 -4.99
CA LEU A 77 -0.42 3.82 -4.20
C LEU A 77 -1.18 3.81 -2.87
N ALA A 78 -1.14 4.93 -2.13
CA ALA A 78 -1.83 5.04 -0.84
C ALA A 78 -3.35 4.87 -0.99
N THR A 79 -3.93 5.40 -2.06
CA THR A 79 -5.36 5.32 -2.41
C THR A 79 -5.87 3.87 -2.45
N VAL A 80 -5.11 2.94 -3.04
CA VAL A 80 -5.56 1.56 -3.25
C VAL A 80 -4.97 0.53 -2.29
N TRP A 81 -3.92 0.91 -1.54
CA TRP A 81 -3.20 -0.04 -0.69
C TRP A 81 -4.09 -0.73 0.33
N GLY A 82 -4.97 0.01 1.00
CA GLY A 82 -5.87 -0.54 2.05
C GLY A 82 -6.83 -1.59 1.50
N SER A 83 -7.47 -1.29 0.38
CA SER A 83 -8.42 -2.19 -0.28
C SER A 83 -7.72 -3.43 -0.85
N TRP A 84 -6.54 -3.26 -1.47
CA TRP A 84 -5.71 -4.38 -1.88
C TRP A 84 -5.32 -5.26 -0.69
N ALA A 85 -4.81 -4.68 0.38
CA ALA A 85 -4.38 -5.45 1.55
C ALA A 85 -5.53 -6.25 2.16
N LYS A 86 -6.73 -5.68 2.26
CA LYS A 86 -7.95 -6.38 2.71
C LYS A 86 -8.38 -7.51 1.77
N ALA A 87 -8.18 -7.34 0.46
CA ALA A 87 -8.52 -8.36 -0.51
C ALA A 87 -7.60 -9.59 -0.42
N VAL A 88 -6.28 -9.39 -0.11
CA VAL A 88 -5.29 -10.46 -0.24
C VAL A 88 -4.76 -11.02 1.09
N TYR A 89 -4.99 -10.36 2.24
CA TYR A 89 -4.37 -10.77 3.52
C TYR A 89 -4.70 -12.20 3.93
N GLN A 90 -5.86 -12.72 3.56
CA GLN A 90 -6.31 -14.06 3.91
C GLN A 90 -5.51 -15.16 3.19
N THR A 91 -4.82 -14.86 2.10
CA THR A 91 -3.91 -15.79 1.42
C THR A 91 -2.78 -16.25 2.35
N LYS A 92 -2.27 -15.33 3.19
CA LYS A 92 -1.26 -15.65 4.22
C LYS A 92 -1.38 -14.66 5.38
N PRO A 93 -2.35 -14.85 6.29
CA PRO A 93 -2.59 -13.93 7.41
C PRO A 93 -1.36 -13.71 8.29
N SER A 94 -0.54 -14.75 8.51
CA SER A 94 0.68 -14.67 9.32
C SER A 94 1.69 -13.65 8.78
N ARG A 95 1.73 -13.39 7.46
CA ARG A 95 2.62 -12.40 6.86
C ARG A 95 2.19 -10.97 7.22
N PHE A 96 0.90 -10.69 7.14
CA PHE A 96 0.33 -9.41 7.57
C PHE A 96 0.38 -9.25 9.10
N ALA A 97 0.19 -10.35 9.86
CA ALA A 97 0.32 -10.34 11.32
C ALA A 97 1.76 -10.01 11.76
N ARG A 98 2.77 -10.59 11.09
CA ARG A 98 4.18 -10.23 11.32
C ARG A 98 4.41 -8.72 11.07
N PHE A 99 3.93 -8.19 9.96
CA PHE A 99 3.99 -6.77 9.67
C PHE A 99 3.31 -5.94 10.77
N ALA A 100 2.11 -6.32 11.20
CA ALA A 100 1.37 -5.64 12.23
C ALA A 100 2.11 -5.60 13.58
N ARG A 101 2.69 -6.74 13.99
CA ARG A 101 3.43 -6.85 15.25
C ARG A 101 4.76 -6.10 15.19
N ASN A 102 5.54 -6.30 14.14
CA ASN A 102 6.93 -5.79 14.09
C ASN A 102 7.02 -4.34 13.63
N VAL A 103 6.07 -3.84 12.86
CA VAL A 103 6.06 -2.45 12.39
C VAL A 103 5.17 -1.57 13.26
N TRP A 104 3.98 -2.06 13.64
CA TRP A 104 2.99 -1.28 14.37
C TRP A 104 2.93 -1.56 15.87
N GLY A 105 3.66 -2.57 16.36
CA GLY A 105 3.67 -2.95 17.78
C GLY A 105 2.32 -3.53 18.26
N ILE A 106 1.57 -4.18 17.37
CA ILE A 106 0.28 -4.78 17.74
C ILE A 106 0.52 -6.05 18.56
N ALA A 107 -0.10 -6.12 19.75
CA ALA A 107 0.07 -7.23 20.67
C ALA A 107 -0.91 -8.41 20.43
N GLU A 108 -1.81 -8.29 19.45
CA GLU A 108 -2.80 -9.32 19.15
C GLU A 108 -2.12 -10.63 18.70
N THR A 109 -2.51 -11.74 19.29
CA THR A 109 -1.95 -13.07 19.05
C THR A 109 -2.61 -13.80 17.89
N ASP A 110 -3.89 -13.53 17.64
CA ASP A 110 -4.61 -14.05 16.47
C ASP A 110 -4.10 -13.35 15.20
N ASP A 111 -3.64 -14.13 14.25
CA ASP A 111 -3.02 -13.61 13.02
C ASP A 111 -4.00 -12.81 12.16
N THR A 112 -5.25 -13.23 12.08
CA THR A 112 -6.28 -12.54 11.29
C THR A 112 -6.61 -11.17 11.88
N LYS A 113 -6.80 -11.11 13.18
CA LYS A 113 -7.07 -9.85 13.89
C LYS A 113 -5.87 -8.92 13.88
N ALA A 114 -4.67 -9.47 14.10
CA ALA A 114 -3.42 -8.69 14.00
C ALA A 114 -3.26 -8.10 12.60
N ALA A 115 -3.47 -8.90 11.54
CA ALA A 115 -3.39 -8.45 10.16
C ALA A 115 -4.34 -7.28 9.88
N LEU A 116 -5.61 -7.41 10.22
CA LEU A 116 -6.61 -6.35 10.05
C LEU A 116 -6.22 -5.07 10.80
N SER A 117 -5.83 -5.19 12.07
CA SER A 117 -5.38 -4.04 12.86
C SER A 117 -4.14 -3.36 12.26
N GLY A 118 -3.22 -4.12 11.67
CA GLY A 118 -2.05 -3.57 10.97
C GLY A 118 -2.44 -2.81 9.70
N ILE A 119 -3.39 -3.34 8.93
CA ILE A 119 -3.94 -2.68 7.74
C ILE A 119 -4.61 -1.36 8.14
N GLU A 120 -5.48 -1.37 9.16
CA GLU A 120 -6.17 -0.18 9.66
C GLU A 120 -5.20 0.90 10.14
N LYS A 121 -4.16 0.52 10.92
CA LYS A 121 -3.13 1.48 11.36
C LYS A 121 -2.35 2.08 10.19
N THR A 122 -2.10 1.31 9.14
CA THR A 122 -1.42 1.81 7.94
C THR A 122 -2.29 2.82 7.19
N VAL A 123 -3.56 2.52 7.00
CA VAL A 123 -4.53 3.45 6.40
C VAL A 123 -4.66 4.73 7.23
N ALA A 124 -4.77 4.59 8.56
CA ALA A 124 -4.81 5.75 9.46
C ALA A 124 -3.52 6.59 9.40
N PHE A 125 -2.36 5.93 9.23
CA PHE A 125 -1.10 6.63 9.02
C PHE A 125 -1.10 7.44 7.73
N PHE A 126 -1.53 6.86 6.60
CA PHE A 126 -1.63 7.59 5.34
C PHE A 126 -2.48 8.84 5.48
N ARG A 127 -3.66 8.74 6.08
CA ARG A 127 -4.53 9.89 6.36
C ARG A 127 -3.84 10.93 7.26
N SER A 128 -3.10 10.47 8.28
CA SER A 128 -2.40 11.36 9.23
C SER A 128 -1.29 12.21 8.62
N ILE A 129 -0.77 11.80 7.47
CA ILE A 129 0.24 12.53 6.70
C ILE A 129 -0.34 13.19 5.44
N GLY A 130 -1.67 13.27 5.33
CA GLY A 130 -2.37 13.92 4.22
C GLY A 130 -2.44 13.10 2.93
N MET A 131 -2.12 11.80 2.98
CA MET A 131 -2.28 10.90 1.82
C MET A 131 -3.71 10.35 1.76
N PRO A 132 -4.31 10.26 0.55
CA PRO A 132 -5.63 9.65 0.37
C PRO A 132 -5.55 8.14 0.60
N ALA A 133 -6.61 7.54 1.14
CA ALA A 133 -6.74 6.10 1.35
C ALA A 133 -7.97 5.50 0.65
N SER A 134 -8.62 6.28 -0.21
CA SER A 134 -9.69 5.87 -1.12
C SER A 134 -9.69 6.78 -2.36
N LEU A 135 -10.43 6.39 -3.42
CA LEU A 135 -10.60 7.25 -4.59
C LEU A 135 -11.34 8.54 -4.19
N GLU A 136 -12.38 8.43 -3.34
CA GLU A 136 -13.13 9.57 -2.81
C GLU A 136 -12.25 10.60 -2.09
N GLU A 137 -11.25 10.15 -1.33
CA GLU A 137 -10.30 11.01 -0.62
C GLU A 137 -9.24 11.62 -1.55
N ASN A 138 -8.98 11.00 -2.69
CA ASN A 138 -8.00 11.49 -3.66
C ASN A 138 -8.63 12.61 -4.51
N LYS A 139 -8.18 13.85 -4.28
CA LYS A 139 -8.74 15.06 -4.91
C LYS A 139 -8.58 15.10 -6.43
N ASP A 140 -7.60 14.37 -6.95
CA ASP A 140 -7.37 14.29 -8.41
C ASP A 140 -8.31 13.28 -9.06
N ILE A 141 -8.93 12.37 -8.27
CA ILE A 141 -9.72 11.24 -8.77
C ILE A 141 -11.21 11.40 -8.41
N GLY A 142 -11.55 11.42 -7.12
CA GLY A 142 -12.93 11.38 -6.65
C GLY A 142 -13.62 10.03 -6.86
N VAL A 143 -14.90 9.97 -6.51
CA VAL A 143 -15.74 8.77 -6.71
C VAL A 143 -15.95 8.53 -8.21
N GLN A 144 -15.74 7.30 -8.65
CA GLN A 144 -15.85 6.89 -10.04
C GLN A 144 -17.09 6.02 -10.27
N ASP A 145 -17.60 6.03 -11.50
CA ASP A 145 -18.68 5.14 -11.91
C ASP A 145 -18.16 3.71 -12.21
N ASP A 146 -19.07 2.78 -12.29
CA ASP A 146 -18.78 1.37 -12.48
C ASP A 146 -18.06 1.09 -13.82
N VAL A 147 -18.36 1.87 -14.85
CA VAL A 147 -17.71 1.75 -16.17
C VAL A 147 -16.25 2.12 -16.10
N THR A 148 -15.92 3.22 -15.42
CA THR A 148 -14.54 3.65 -15.20
C THR A 148 -13.75 2.64 -14.35
N LEU A 149 -14.37 2.07 -13.30
CA LEU A 149 -13.72 1.05 -12.47
C LEU A 149 -13.42 -0.23 -13.27
N HIS A 150 -14.30 -0.65 -14.15
CA HIS A 150 -14.04 -1.77 -15.07
C HIS A 150 -12.95 -1.44 -16.10
N ASP A 151 -12.92 -0.23 -16.66
CA ASP A 151 -11.86 0.18 -17.60
C ASP A 151 -10.49 0.19 -16.94
N LEU A 152 -10.38 0.67 -15.68
CA LEU A 152 -9.15 0.59 -14.89
C LEU A 152 -8.66 -0.86 -14.73
N ALA A 153 -9.55 -1.78 -14.39
CA ALA A 153 -9.22 -3.20 -14.23
C ALA A 153 -8.79 -3.84 -15.56
N TYR A 154 -9.50 -3.54 -16.64
CA TYR A 154 -9.20 -4.02 -17.98
C TYR A 154 -7.81 -3.54 -18.46
N ARG A 155 -7.49 -2.25 -18.26
CA ARG A 155 -6.16 -1.70 -18.58
C ARG A 155 -5.05 -2.31 -17.73
N CYS A 156 -5.30 -2.47 -16.43
CA CYS A 156 -4.34 -3.04 -15.49
C CYS A 156 -3.92 -4.46 -15.88
N THR A 157 -4.81 -5.22 -16.53
CA THR A 157 -4.52 -6.56 -17.08
C THR A 157 -3.97 -6.52 -18.52
N TYR A 158 -3.60 -5.35 -19.03
CA TYR A 158 -3.26 -5.18 -20.45
C TYR A 158 -4.29 -5.85 -21.35
N HIS A 159 -5.55 -5.46 -21.17
CA HIS A 159 -6.67 -5.98 -21.94
C HIS A 159 -6.80 -7.51 -21.83
N ARG A 160 -6.72 -8.06 -20.62
CA ARG A 160 -6.79 -9.50 -20.28
C ARG A 160 -5.62 -10.35 -20.79
N THR A 161 -4.49 -9.74 -21.11
CA THR A 161 -3.31 -10.49 -21.58
C THR A 161 -2.36 -10.86 -20.46
N ARG A 162 -2.55 -10.31 -19.23
CA ARG A 162 -1.75 -10.62 -18.05
C ARG A 162 -2.59 -10.65 -16.78
N THR A 163 -2.03 -11.22 -15.73
CA THR A 163 -2.42 -11.05 -14.32
C THR A 163 -1.36 -10.25 -13.59
N ILE A 164 -1.68 -9.73 -12.41
CA ILE A 164 -0.73 -9.01 -11.53
C ILE A 164 -0.65 -9.69 -10.16
N GLY A 165 0.38 -9.33 -9.39
CA GLY A 165 0.60 -9.85 -8.03
C GLY A 165 1.36 -11.18 -7.98
N THR A 166 2.23 -11.29 -6.98
CA THR A 166 2.99 -12.51 -6.66
C THR A 166 2.57 -13.08 -5.30
N PHE A 167 2.05 -12.26 -4.41
CA PHE A 167 1.48 -12.68 -3.14
C PHE A 167 0.13 -13.41 -3.35
N GLN A 168 -0.69 -12.83 -4.17
CA GLN A 168 -1.91 -13.40 -4.72
C GLN A 168 -2.03 -12.98 -6.18
N VAL A 169 -2.26 -13.92 -7.07
CA VAL A 169 -2.49 -13.63 -8.49
C VAL A 169 -3.87 -13.01 -8.63
N LEU A 170 -3.94 -11.84 -9.27
CA LEU A 170 -5.14 -11.06 -9.46
C LEU A 170 -5.43 -10.92 -10.96
N GLY A 171 -6.60 -11.35 -11.39
CA GLY A 171 -7.17 -11.12 -12.72
C GLY A 171 -8.02 -9.84 -12.74
N GLU A 172 -8.70 -9.62 -13.86
CA GLU A 172 -9.52 -8.41 -14.06
C GLU A 172 -10.63 -8.27 -13.01
N GLU A 173 -11.30 -9.37 -12.65
CA GLU A 173 -12.40 -9.32 -11.69
C GLU A 173 -11.90 -8.97 -10.28
N GLU A 174 -10.85 -9.59 -9.81
CA GLU A 174 -10.28 -9.28 -8.50
C GLU A 174 -9.77 -7.82 -8.45
N ILE A 175 -9.16 -7.32 -9.51
CA ILE A 175 -8.71 -5.94 -9.64
C ILE A 175 -9.90 -4.98 -9.60
N TYR A 176 -10.97 -5.27 -10.35
CA TYR A 176 -12.20 -4.48 -10.32
C TYR A 176 -12.79 -4.42 -8.91
N GLN A 177 -12.87 -5.54 -8.20
CA GLN A 177 -13.35 -5.56 -6.81
C GLN A 177 -12.47 -4.73 -5.86
N ILE A 178 -11.15 -4.72 -6.07
CA ILE A 178 -10.25 -3.86 -5.29
C ILE A 178 -10.52 -2.38 -5.57
N TYR A 179 -10.67 -1.95 -6.83
CA TYR A 179 -11.02 -0.57 -7.16
C TYR A 179 -12.40 -0.18 -6.61
N LYS A 180 -13.36 -1.08 -6.71
CA LYS A 180 -14.72 -0.88 -6.19
C LYS A 180 -14.70 -0.69 -4.66
N ALA A 181 -13.94 -1.50 -3.94
CA ALA A 181 -13.74 -1.34 -2.50
C ALA A 181 -12.99 -0.04 -2.15
N ALA A 182 -12.06 0.41 -3.01
CA ALA A 182 -11.34 1.67 -2.84
C ALA A 182 -12.17 2.91 -3.20
N ASN A 183 -13.32 2.76 -3.86
CA ASN A 183 -14.08 3.88 -4.44
C ASN A 183 -14.63 4.84 -3.38
N HIS A 184 -15.06 4.31 -2.25
CA HIS A 184 -15.60 5.09 -1.14
C HIS A 184 -14.76 4.98 0.11
N THR A 185 -14.81 6.03 0.92
CA THR A 185 -14.15 6.06 2.22
C THR A 185 -14.81 5.07 3.17
N GLU A 186 -14.12 3.98 3.48
CA GLU A 186 -14.58 3.08 4.54
C GLU A 186 -14.47 3.77 5.90
N LYS A 187 -15.55 3.74 6.67
CA LYS A 187 -15.52 4.05 8.10
C LYS A 187 -14.99 2.81 8.83
N PHE A 188 -13.76 2.89 9.28
CA PHE A 188 -13.16 1.89 10.18
C PHE A 188 -13.67 2.07 11.60
#